data_7f0d20c70eb91eeee2e9a6a53a970d28
#
_entry.id   7f0d20c70eb91eeee2e9a6a53a970d28
#
_cell.length_a   1.000
_cell.length_b   1.000
_cell.length_c   1.000
_cell.angle_alpha   90.00
_cell.angle_beta   90.00
_cell.angle_gamma   90.00
#
_symmetry.space_group_name_H-M   'P 1'
#
loop_
_entity.id
_entity.type
_entity.pdbx_description
1 polymer ?
#
loop_
_entity_poly.entity_id
_entity_poly.type
_entity_poly.pdbx_seq_one_letter_code
_entity_poly.pdbx_strand_id
1 'polypeptide(L)'
;EGKNSRVLFLCIIFGEKEEGFPYETESLHLAENTAGFYHTKSVMGDKSKVNYRGNLIIPKSGQLTDSYLSHDSLMLSQEAKVNSIPCLEIEADDVAAGHAATMGRVDEDMLFYLRSRGIKPKDAKRLLVQGFLGADLEKIDSEDIRQLLKQEIEKAI
;
A
#
# COMPACT_ATOMS: atom_id res chain seq x y z
N GLU A 1 17.74 2.53 -12.91
CA GLU A 1 19.12 2.94 -12.74
C GLU A 1 19.51 3.96 -13.83
N GLY A 2 19.78 5.17 -13.44
CA GLY A 2 20.19 6.24 -14.35
C GLY A 2 19.49 7.56 -14.05
N LYS A 3 20.09 8.66 -14.54
CA LYS A 3 19.51 9.99 -14.39
C LYS A 3 18.12 10.05 -15.03
N ASN A 4 17.21 10.79 -14.39
CA ASN A 4 15.83 11.02 -14.83
C ASN A 4 14.93 9.79 -14.82
N SER A 5 15.32 8.67 -14.21
CA SER A 5 14.45 7.50 -14.10
C SER A 5 13.27 7.77 -13.16
N ARG A 6 12.12 7.17 -13.48
CA ARG A 6 10.89 7.27 -12.69
C ARG A 6 10.29 5.89 -12.45
N VAL A 7 9.81 5.66 -11.23
CA VAL A 7 9.18 4.40 -10.83
C VAL A 7 7.87 4.69 -10.12
N LEU A 8 6.83 3.98 -10.50
CA LEU A 8 5.63 3.80 -9.70
C LEU A 8 5.56 2.32 -9.31
N PHE A 9 5.66 2.04 -8.02
CA PHE A 9 5.55 0.70 -7.47
C PHE A 9 4.27 0.61 -6.64
N LEU A 10 3.38 -0.30 -7.01
CA LEU A 10 2.14 -0.60 -6.28
C LEU A 10 2.17 -2.06 -5.84
N CYS A 11 1.97 -2.29 -4.55
CA CYS A 11 1.84 -3.63 -3.98
C CYS A 11 0.55 -3.75 -3.19
N ILE A 12 -0.17 -4.85 -3.36
CA ILE A 12 -1.38 -5.16 -2.60
C ILE A 12 -1.20 -6.51 -1.93
N ILE A 13 -1.40 -6.55 -0.61
CA ILE A 13 -1.32 -7.75 0.21
C ILE A 13 -2.70 -8.04 0.78
N PHE A 14 -3.19 -9.24 0.55
CA PHE A 14 -4.39 -9.77 1.21
C PHE A 14 -4.00 -10.86 2.18
N GLY A 15 -4.46 -10.77 3.43
CA GLY A 15 -4.24 -11.78 4.43
C GLY A 15 -5.56 -12.25 5.04
N GLU A 16 -5.71 -13.58 5.14
CA GLU A 16 -6.84 -14.24 5.78
C GLU A 16 -6.35 -15.30 6.77
N LYS A 17 -7.27 -15.87 7.55
CA LYS A 17 -7.01 -16.94 8.50
C LYS A 17 -5.85 -16.56 9.45
N GLU A 18 -4.80 -17.36 9.51
CA GLU A 18 -3.62 -17.17 10.34
C GLU A 18 -2.36 -16.87 9.51
N GLU A 19 -2.53 -16.43 8.27
CA GLU A 19 -1.42 -16.14 7.36
C GLU A 19 -0.52 -15.03 7.89
N GLY A 20 0.77 -15.16 7.63
CA GLY A 20 1.79 -14.20 8.00
C GLY A 20 2.61 -13.74 6.81
N PHE A 21 2.73 -12.44 6.64
CA PHE A 21 3.46 -11.81 5.55
C PHE A 21 4.65 -11.01 6.11
N PRO A 22 5.85 -11.59 6.21
CA PRO A 22 7.07 -10.81 6.32
C PRO A 22 7.35 -10.20 4.94
N TYR A 23 7.31 -8.89 4.81
CA TYR A 23 7.45 -8.20 3.54
C TYR A 23 8.41 -7.03 3.66
N GLU A 24 9.46 -7.04 2.87
CA GLU A 24 10.48 -5.99 2.86
C GLU A 24 10.61 -5.39 1.46
N THR A 25 10.80 -4.08 1.42
CA THR A 25 11.12 -3.34 0.20
C THR A 25 12.32 -2.45 0.43
N GLU A 26 13.18 -2.38 -0.58
CA GLU A 26 14.30 -1.45 -0.61
C GLU A 26 14.26 -0.66 -1.92
N SER A 27 14.33 0.65 -1.80
CA SER A 27 14.32 1.59 -2.91
C SER A 27 15.60 2.41 -2.88
N LEU A 28 16.44 2.25 -3.89
CA LEU A 28 17.76 2.85 -3.94
C LEU A 28 17.88 3.82 -5.11
N HIS A 29 18.09 5.11 -4.82
CA HIS A 29 18.22 6.19 -5.78
C HIS A 29 19.69 6.55 -6.01
N LEU A 30 20.37 5.88 -6.94
CA LEU A 30 21.81 6.00 -7.19
C LEU A 30 22.18 7.18 -8.11
N ALA A 31 21.24 7.80 -8.80
CA ALA A 31 21.49 8.83 -9.79
C ALA A 31 20.64 10.08 -9.53
N GLU A 32 21.06 11.19 -10.10
CA GLU A 32 20.38 12.48 -9.98
C GLU A 32 19.04 12.53 -10.69
N ASN A 33 18.14 13.39 -10.19
CA ASN A 33 16.84 13.72 -10.76
C ASN A 33 15.96 12.49 -10.99
N THR A 34 15.98 11.57 -10.04
CA THR A 34 15.13 10.37 -10.06
C THR A 34 13.82 10.60 -9.30
N ALA A 35 12.75 9.90 -9.66
CA ALA A 35 11.52 9.92 -8.90
C ALA A 35 11.02 8.49 -8.62
N GLY A 36 10.52 8.28 -7.38
CA GLY A 36 10.01 6.97 -6.97
C GLY A 36 8.83 7.10 -6.02
N PHE A 37 7.70 6.49 -6.40
CA PHE A 37 6.51 6.41 -5.54
C PHE A 37 6.20 4.94 -5.27
N TYR A 38 6.36 4.56 -3.99
CA TYR A 38 6.25 3.18 -3.52
C TYR A 38 5.06 3.08 -2.59
N HIS A 39 3.96 2.52 -3.09
CA HIS A 39 2.74 2.33 -2.33
C HIS A 39 2.51 0.85 -2.05
N THR A 40 2.51 0.47 -0.79
CA THR A 40 2.04 -0.84 -0.34
C THR A 40 0.69 -0.67 0.34
N LYS A 41 -0.27 -1.47 -0.05
CA LYS A 41 -1.56 -1.58 0.65
C LYS A 41 -1.77 -2.98 1.16
N SER A 42 -2.23 -3.11 2.40
CA SER A 42 -2.59 -4.40 2.98
C SER A 42 -4.04 -4.42 3.47
N VAL A 43 -4.75 -5.48 3.14
CA VAL A 43 -6.09 -5.79 3.65
C VAL A 43 -5.98 -7.06 4.46
N MET A 44 -6.19 -6.94 5.79
CA MET A 44 -5.90 -8.01 6.73
C MET A 44 -7.19 -8.46 7.43
N GLY A 45 -7.59 -9.71 7.19
CA GLY A 45 -8.75 -10.36 7.80
C GLY A 45 -8.34 -11.36 8.88
N ASP A 46 -9.31 -11.90 9.59
CA ASP A 46 -9.19 -12.94 10.62
C ASP A 46 -8.04 -12.68 11.61
N LYS A 47 -7.07 -13.60 11.71
CA LYS A 47 -5.87 -13.51 12.55
C LYS A 47 -4.60 -13.26 11.73
N SER A 48 -4.75 -12.84 10.49
CA SER A 48 -3.61 -12.61 9.62
C SER A 48 -2.71 -11.48 10.13
N LYS A 49 -1.44 -11.53 9.73
CA LYS A 49 -0.41 -10.60 10.19
C LYS A 49 0.44 -10.12 9.03
N VAL A 50 0.70 -8.84 8.96
CA VAL A 50 1.73 -8.29 8.08
C VAL A 50 2.80 -7.58 8.89
N ASN A 51 4.07 -7.91 8.62
CA ASN A 51 5.24 -7.21 9.12
C ASN A 51 5.95 -6.59 7.92
N TYR A 52 5.70 -5.33 7.68
CA TYR A 52 6.29 -4.57 6.60
C TYR A 52 7.48 -3.76 7.08
N ARG A 53 8.58 -3.84 6.32
CA ARG A 53 9.71 -2.93 6.43
C ARG A 53 10.02 -2.34 5.07
N GLY A 54 10.05 -1.01 4.98
CA GLY A 54 10.37 -0.30 3.75
C GLY A 54 11.58 0.61 3.95
N ASN A 55 12.63 0.47 3.15
CA ASN A 55 13.79 1.35 3.16
C ASN A 55 13.79 2.20 1.89
N LEU A 56 13.93 3.52 2.05
CA LEU A 56 14.21 4.44 0.96
C LEU A 56 15.63 5.01 1.20
N ILE A 57 16.55 4.71 0.27
CA ILE A 57 17.97 5.02 0.38
C ILE A 57 18.35 6.01 -0.72
N ILE A 58 18.87 7.17 -0.34
CA ILE A 58 19.30 8.22 -1.26
C ILE A 58 20.74 8.63 -0.89
N PRO A 59 21.76 8.00 -1.50
CA PRO A 59 23.15 8.37 -1.27
C PRO A 59 23.45 9.76 -1.85
N LYS A 60 24.65 10.29 -1.59
CA LYS A 60 25.08 11.64 -2.07
C LYS A 60 24.95 11.86 -3.57
N SER A 61 25.03 10.79 -4.35
CA SER A 61 24.83 10.82 -5.81
C SER A 61 23.38 11.02 -6.24
N GLY A 62 22.40 10.82 -5.35
CA GLY A 62 20.97 10.89 -5.62
C GLY A 62 20.37 12.30 -5.47
N GLN A 63 21.10 13.36 -5.83
CA GLN A 63 20.59 14.73 -5.76
C GLN A 63 19.35 14.93 -6.63
N LEU A 64 18.48 15.86 -6.27
CA LEU A 64 17.23 16.19 -6.97
C LEU A 64 16.25 14.99 -7.06
N THR A 65 16.37 14.04 -6.13
CA THR A 65 15.42 12.93 -6.03
C THR A 65 14.11 13.41 -5.41
N ASP A 66 12.98 12.98 -6.00
CA ASP A 66 11.62 13.12 -5.46
C ASP A 66 11.05 11.72 -5.20
N SER A 67 10.91 11.32 -3.92
CA SER A 67 10.51 9.97 -3.59
C SER A 67 9.62 9.88 -2.36
N TYR A 68 8.64 8.98 -2.43
CA TYR A 68 7.70 8.76 -1.35
C TYR A 68 7.40 7.28 -1.13
N LEU A 69 7.47 6.83 0.13
CA LEU A 69 7.21 5.47 0.54
C LEU A 69 5.98 5.43 1.44
N SER A 70 4.95 4.66 1.11
CA SER A 70 3.79 4.50 1.97
C SER A 70 3.35 3.05 2.16
N HIS A 71 2.85 2.76 3.36
CA HIS A 71 2.14 1.54 3.68
C HIS A 71 0.82 1.86 4.35
N ASP A 72 -0.27 1.64 3.64
CA ASP A 72 -1.62 1.81 4.14
C ASP A 72 -2.27 0.46 4.41
N SER A 73 -2.87 0.29 5.59
CA SER A 73 -3.43 -1.00 6.00
C SER A 73 -4.89 -0.86 6.43
N LEU A 74 -5.74 -1.72 5.92
CA LEU A 74 -7.13 -1.87 6.32
C LEU A 74 -7.32 -3.20 7.04
N MET A 75 -7.65 -3.17 8.33
CA MET A 75 -7.93 -4.36 9.12
C MET A 75 -9.43 -4.64 9.14
N LEU A 76 -9.83 -5.80 8.61
CA LEU A 76 -11.21 -6.28 8.56
C LEU A 76 -11.64 -7.04 9.82
N SER A 77 -10.69 -7.32 10.72
CA SER A 77 -10.88 -8.08 11.96
C SER A 77 -10.16 -7.43 13.13
N GLN A 78 -10.69 -7.64 14.33
CA GLN A 78 -10.07 -7.22 15.60
C GLN A 78 -8.78 -8.00 15.92
N GLU A 79 -8.65 -9.22 15.39
CA GLU A 79 -7.50 -10.09 15.63
C GLU A 79 -6.38 -9.91 14.60
N ALA A 80 -6.65 -9.25 13.48
CA ALA A 80 -5.64 -8.91 12.48
C ALA A 80 -4.57 -7.98 13.06
N LYS A 81 -3.32 -8.20 12.63
CA LYS A 81 -2.16 -7.43 13.12
C LYS A 81 -1.37 -6.83 11.98
N VAL A 82 -0.99 -5.59 12.15
CA VAL A 82 -0.15 -4.86 11.22
C VAL A 82 1.01 -4.24 11.98
N ASN A 83 2.22 -4.50 11.52
CA ASN A 83 3.42 -3.82 11.95
C ASN A 83 4.07 -3.20 10.72
N SER A 84 4.35 -1.90 10.76
CA SER A 84 4.93 -1.17 9.63
C SER A 84 6.08 -0.32 10.09
N ILE A 85 7.24 -0.52 9.49
CA ILE A 85 8.49 0.16 9.83
C ILE A 85 9.07 0.78 8.55
N PRO A 86 8.57 1.95 8.12
CA PRO A 86 9.18 2.68 7.03
C PRO A 86 10.43 3.41 7.54
N CYS A 87 11.52 3.34 6.76
CA CYS A 87 12.82 3.94 7.07
C CYS A 87 13.29 4.82 5.91
N LEU A 88 14.03 5.89 6.25
CA LEU A 88 14.73 6.76 5.30
C LEU A 88 16.20 6.80 5.64
N GLU A 89 17.06 6.57 4.64
CA GLU A 89 18.50 6.72 4.72
C GLU A 89 18.93 7.74 3.64
N ILE A 90 19.09 9.00 4.04
CA ILE A 90 19.32 10.10 3.09
C ILE A 90 20.66 10.77 3.40
N GLU A 91 21.57 10.71 2.43
CA GLU A 91 22.86 11.41 2.46
C GLU A 91 22.91 12.61 1.51
N ALA A 92 21.97 12.71 0.57
CA ALA A 92 21.86 13.83 -0.37
C ALA A 92 21.19 15.04 0.30
N ASP A 93 21.61 16.25 -0.09
CA ASP A 93 21.14 17.50 0.52
C ASP A 93 19.91 18.08 -0.18
N ASP A 94 19.84 17.98 -1.50
CA ASP A 94 18.76 18.55 -2.32
C ASP A 94 17.80 17.45 -2.80
N VAL A 95 16.87 17.07 -1.94
CA VAL A 95 15.88 16.01 -2.22
C VAL A 95 14.52 16.34 -1.60
N ALA A 96 13.45 15.87 -2.25
CA ALA A 96 12.12 15.77 -1.68
C ALA A 96 11.87 14.29 -1.35
N ALA A 97 11.91 13.93 -0.07
CA ALA A 97 11.72 12.55 0.36
C ALA A 97 10.83 12.46 1.60
N GLY A 98 9.95 11.45 1.61
CA GLY A 98 9.05 11.24 2.74
C GLY A 98 8.56 9.82 2.83
N HIS A 99 7.99 9.50 4.00
CA HIS A 99 7.28 8.25 4.19
C HIS A 99 5.99 8.43 5.00
N ALA A 100 5.08 7.46 4.89
CA ALA A 100 3.91 7.36 5.76
C ALA A 100 3.58 5.91 6.06
N ALA A 101 2.95 5.69 7.21
CA ALA A 101 2.28 4.44 7.53
C ALA A 101 0.91 4.76 8.15
N THR A 102 -0.15 4.23 7.55
CA THR A 102 -1.51 4.37 8.06
C THR A 102 -2.11 3.00 8.37
N MET A 103 -2.77 2.90 9.50
CA MET A 103 -3.40 1.66 9.93
C MET A 103 -4.80 1.97 10.43
N GLY A 104 -5.80 1.51 9.68
CA GLY A 104 -7.20 1.68 10.00
C GLY A 104 -7.92 0.34 10.18
N ARG A 105 -8.93 0.32 11.05
CA ARG A 105 -9.91 -0.77 11.06
C ARG A 105 -11.15 -0.35 10.29
N VAL A 106 -11.86 -1.35 9.83
CA VAL A 106 -13.19 -1.10 9.25
C VAL A 106 -14.05 -0.40 10.30
N ASP A 107 -14.64 0.70 9.89
CA ASP A 107 -15.57 1.48 10.71
C ASP A 107 -16.90 0.71 10.84
N GLU A 108 -17.20 0.29 12.06
CA GLU A 108 -18.43 -0.46 12.38
C GLU A 108 -19.69 0.38 12.15
N ASP A 109 -19.62 1.70 12.35
CA ASP A 109 -20.75 2.61 12.08
C ASP A 109 -21.00 2.69 10.56
N MET A 110 -19.95 2.72 9.76
CA MET A 110 -20.05 2.65 8.31
C MET A 110 -20.66 1.32 7.84
N LEU A 111 -20.21 0.20 8.41
CA LEU A 111 -20.81 -1.11 8.12
C LEU A 111 -22.27 -1.16 8.52
N PHE A 112 -22.61 -0.65 9.70
CA PHE A 112 -24.00 -0.55 10.17
C PHE A 112 -24.84 0.29 9.20
N TYR A 113 -24.34 1.44 8.78
CA TYR A 113 -25.02 2.31 7.82
C TYR A 113 -25.30 1.59 6.49
N LEU A 114 -24.30 0.93 5.90
CA LEU A 114 -24.47 0.17 4.66
C LEU A 114 -25.52 -0.95 4.81
N ARG A 115 -25.48 -1.68 5.93
CA ARG A 115 -26.44 -2.74 6.24
C ARG A 115 -27.86 -2.18 6.44
N SER A 116 -28.02 -1.05 7.07
CA SER A 116 -29.33 -0.40 7.25
C SER A 116 -29.96 0.03 5.92
N ARG A 117 -29.13 0.21 4.87
CA ARG A 117 -29.56 0.45 3.49
C ARG A 117 -29.81 -0.82 2.68
N GLY A 118 -29.80 -1.99 3.32
CA GLY A 118 -30.12 -3.27 2.71
C GLY A 118 -28.94 -3.97 2.02
N ILE A 119 -27.70 -3.45 2.17
CA ILE A 119 -26.49 -4.09 1.64
C ILE A 119 -26.13 -5.27 2.55
N LYS A 120 -25.89 -6.44 1.97
CA LYS A 120 -25.51 -7.64 2.73
C LYS A 120 -24.13 -7.43 3.39
N PRO A 121 -23.86 -8.04 4.56
CA PRO A 121 -22.59 -7.84 5.27
C PRO A 121 -21.34 -8.11 4.42
N LYS A 122 -21.36 -9.16 3.61
CA LYS A 122 -20.24 -9.47 2.69
C LYS A 122 -20.05 -8.37 1.65
N ASP A 123 -21.12 -7.90 1.03
CA ASP A 123 -21.06 -6.86 0.01
C ASP A 123 -20.63 -5.51 0.60
N ALA A 124 -21.03 -5.20 1.85
CA ALA A 124 -20.60 -4.00 2.55
C ALA A 124 -19.08 -3.98 2.79
N LYS A 125 -18.51 -5.10 3.29
CA LYS A 125 -17.04 -5.22 3.44
C LYS A 125 -16.33 -5.08 2.09
N ARG A 126 -16.86 -5.72 1.05
CA ARG A 126 -16.32 -5.64 -0.31
C ARG A 126 -16.27 -4.20 -0.82
N LEU A 127 -17.34 -3.43 -0.64
CA LEU A 127 -17.38 -2.02 -1.03
C LEU A 127 -16.30 -1.19 -0.32
N LEU A 128 -16.08 -1.43 0.99
CA LEU A 128 -15.05 -0.73 1.74
C LEU A 128 -13.63 -1.06 1.23
N VAL A 129 -13.36 -2.34 0.93
CA VAL A 129 -12.07 -2.76 0.37
C VAL A 129 -11.86 -2.18 -1.03
N GLN A 130 -12.89 -2.21 -1.88
CA GLN A 130 -12.82 -1.61 -3.22
C GLN A 130 -12.57 -0.09 -3.15
N GLY A 131 -13.22 0.61 -2.22
CA GLY A 131 -12.97 2.04 -1.98
C GLY A 131 -11.55 2.32 -1.50
N PHE A 132 -11.03 1.48 -0.59
CA PHE A 132 -9.67 1.60 -0.07
C PHE A 132 -8.59 1.40 -1.16
N LEU A 133 -8.80 0.46 -2.08
CA LEU A 133 -7.84 0.14 -3.15
C LEU A 133 -8.03 0.99 -4.41
N GLY A 134 -9.23 1.54 -4.64
CA GLY A 134 -9.63 2.14 -5.90
C GLY A 134 -8.70 3.25 -6.41
N ALA A 135 -8.31 4.18 -5.53
CA ALA A 135 -7.46 5.31 -5.90
C ALA A 135 -6.07 4.90 -6.46
N ASP A 136 -5.53 3.76 -6.03
CA ASP A 136 -4.24 3.28 -6.55
C ASP A 136 -4.41 2.50 -7.86
N LEU A 137 -5.52 1.81 -8.02
CA LEU A 137 -5.83 1.15 -9.29
C LEU A 137 -5.99 2.17 -10.44
N GLU A 138 -6.53 3.34 -10.15
CA GLU A 138 -6.67 4.41 -11.15
C GLU A 138 -5.32 5.02 -11.61
N LYS A 139 -4.24 4.81 -10.85
CA LYS A 139 -2.87 5.24 -11.24
C LYS A 139 -2.23 4.32 -12.29
N ILE A 140 -2.84 3.17 -12.58
CA ILE A 140 -2.32 2.20 -13.54
C ILE A 140 -2.81 2.58 -14.94
N ASP A 141 -1.90 2.93 -15.83
CA ASP A 141 -2.23 3.38 -17.19
C ASP A 141 -2.85 2.29 -18.05
N SER A 142 -2.38 1.03 -17.90
CA SER A 142 -2.88 -0.10 -18.68
C SER A 142 -4.25 -0.58 -18.20
N GLU A 143 -5.26 -0.45 -19.03
CA GLU A 143 -6.61 -0.94 -18.74
C GLU A 143 -6.64 -2.45 -18.53
N ASP A 144 -5.91 -3.23 -19.31
CA ASP A 144 -5.86 -4.69 -19.20
C ASP A 144 -5.30 -5.13 -17.83
N ILE A 145 -4.21 -4.48 -17.38
CA ILE A 145 -3.62 -4.74 -16.05
C ILE A 145 -4.60 -4.33 -14.95
N ARG A 146 -5.25 -3.20 -15.08
CA ARG A 146 -6.24 -2.70 -14.12
C ARG A 146 -7.41 -3.67 -13.98
N GLN A 147 -7.93 -4.19 -15.09
CA GLN A 147 -9.01 -5.16 -15.09
C GLN A 147 -8.59 -6.51 -14.48
N LEU A 148 -7.38 -6.98 -14.81
CA LEU A 148 -6.83 -8.18 -14.18
C LEU A 148 -6.74 -8.04 -12.67
N LEU A 149 -6.20 -6.94 -12.17
CA LEU A 149 -6.10 -6.67 -10.73
C LEU A 149 -7.47 -6.57 -10.06
N LYS A 150 -8.44 -5.89 -10.69
CA LYS A 150 -9.83 -5.86 -10.19
C LYS A 150 -10.40 -7.26 -10.03
N GLN A 151 -10.18 -8.15 -10.99
CA GLN A 151 -10.65 -9.54 -10.92
C GLN A 151 -9.96 -10.33 -9.79
N GLU A 152 -8.64 -10.17 -9.60
CA GLU A 152 -7.91 -10.84 -8.51
C GLU A 152 -8.36 -10.32 -7.13
N ILE A 153 -8.55 -9.01 -6.99
CA ILE A 153 -9.12 -8.40 -5.79
C ILE A 153 -10.53 -8.97 -5.50
N GLU A 154 -11.36 -9.12 -6.52
CA GLU A 154 -12.71 -9.69 -6.36
C GLU A 154 -12.71 -11.15 -5.90
N LYS A 155 -11.71 -11.92 -6.25
CA LYS A 155 -11.55 -13.31 -5.79
C LYS A 155 -11.07 -13.39 -4.34
N ALA A 156 -10.30 -12.37 -3.90
CA ALA A 156 -9.71 -12.30 -2.56
C ALA A 156 -10.67 -11.74 -1.48
N ILE A 157 -11.84 -11.24 -1.85
CA ILE A 157 -12.88 -10.67 -0.97
C ILE A 157 -14.15 -11.55 -1.07
#